data_49057ce1f73acfa827af63bdd1e68c58
#
_entry.id   49057ce1f73acfa827af63bdd1e68c58
#
_cell.length_a   1.000
_cell.length_b   1.000
_cell.length_c   1.000
_cell.angle_alpha   90.00
_cell.angle_beta   90.00
_cell.angle_gamma   90.00
#
_symmetry.space_group_name_H-M   'P 1'
#
loop_
_entity.id
_entity.type
_entity.pdbx_description
1 polymer ?
#
loop_
_entity_poly.entity_id
_entity_poly.type
_entity_poly.pdbx_seq_one_letter_code
_entity_poly.pdbx_strand_id
1 'polypeptide(L)'
;MTQQNPSYADWQPTLQRVMTYLVGKIEDYSRVCKERTGEPAYEHLIYRVKSIDSMNEKCVRKGLPVSARSALRELNDAIGIRIVCRFIDDIYTNLEAIRSFPFCRIIKEKDYISHVKPNGYRSYHIS
;
A
#
# COMPACT_ATOMS: atom_id res chain seq x y z
N MET A 1 -5.85 21.05 31.43
CA MET A 1 -4.90 20.38 30.54
C MET A 1 -5.60 20.11 29.20
N THR A 2 -5.15 20.74 28.17
CA THR A 2 -5.76 20.58 26.85
C THR A 2 -5.31 19.27 26.26
N GLN A 3 -6.26 18.39 25.93
CA GLN A 3 -5.95 17.20 25.16
C GLN A 3 -5.61 17.63 23.73
N GLN A 4 -4.41 17.34 23.31
CA GLN A 4 -4.03 17.53 21.93
C GLN A 4 -4.52 16.33 21.12
N ASN A 5 -5.10 16.59 19.94
CA ASN A 5 -5.43 15.53 19.01
C ASN A 5 -4.14 14.82 18.58
N PRO A 6 -4.16 13.47 18.45
CA PRO A 6 -2.99 12.74 17.95
C PRO A 6 -2.53 13.30 16.60
N SER A 7 -1.23 13.47 16.46
CA SER A 7 -0.64 13.83 15.17
C SER A 7 -0.31 12.58 14.37
N TYR A 8 -0.05 12.75 13.07
CA TYR A 8 0.41 11.64 12.24
C TYR A 8 1.71 11.03 12.81
N ALA A 9 2.59 11.85 13.39
CA ALA A 9 3.82 11.39 14.01
C ALA A 9 3.56 10.36 15.12
N ASP A 10 2.50 10.53 15.89
CA ASP A 10 2.16 9.63 16.98
C ASP A 10 1.75 8.24 16.47
N TRP A 11 1.29 8.14 15.23
CA TRP A 11 0.86 6.89 14.61
C TRP A 11 1.99 6.16 13.89
N GLN A 12 3.15 6.77 13.72
CA GLN A 12 4.28 6.17 12.98
C GLN A 12 4.66 4.77 13.49
N PRO A 13 4.84 4.53 14.82
CA PRO A 13 5.18 3.19 15.29
C PRO A 13 4.08 2.15 14.98
N THR A 14 2.82 2.54 15.07
CA THR A 14 1.69 1.65 14.75
C THR A 14 1.67 1.34 13.26
N LEU A 15 1.87 2.33 12.40
CA LEU A 15 1.91 2.15 10.96
C LEU A 15 3.07 1.25 10.54
N GLN A 16 4.23 1.37 11.18
CA GLN A 16 5.37 0.48 10.93
C GLN A 16 5.01 -0.97 11.26
N ARG A 17 4.32 -1.20 12.37
CA ARG A 17 3.88 -2.56 12.75
C ARG A 17 2.85 -3.12 11.77
N VAL A 18 1.89 -2.30 11.35
CA VAL A 18 0.88 -2.72 10.36
C VAL A 18 1.55 -3.06 9.04
N MET A 19 2.46 -2.22 8.58
CA MET A 19 3.20 -2.46 7.34
C MET A 19 4.01 -3.76 7.43
N THR A 20 4.72 -4.00 8.52
CA THR A 20 5.49 -5.22 8.73
C THR A 20 4.59 -6.45 8.68
N TYR A 21 3.40 -6.36 9.27
CA TYR A 21 2.42 -7.44 9.23
C TYR A 21 1.95 -7.72 7.80
N LEU A 22 1.58 -6.69 7.06
CA LEU A 22 1.13 -6.81 5.68
C LEU A 22 2.22 -7.38 4.77
N VAL A 23 3.42 -6.86 4.88
CA VAL A 23 4.59 -7.33 4.13
C VAL A 23 4.85 -8.80 4.44
N GLY A 24 4.78 -9.19 5.72
CA GLY A 24 4.93 -10.58 6.12
C GLY A 24 3.91 -11.50 5.47
N LYS A 25 2.65 -11.07 5.37
CA LYS A 25 1.60 -11.85 4.68
C LYS A 25 1.86 -12.00 3.19
N ILE A 26 2.32 -10.94 2.55
CA ILE A 26 2.66 -10.96 1.12
C ILE A 26 3.87 -11.87 0.87
N GLU A 27 4.89 -11.80 1.73
CA GLU A 27 6.07 -12.65 1.63
C GLU A 27 5.72 -14.12 1.84
N ASP A 28 4.87 -14.43 2.82
CA ASP A 28 4.39 -15.79 3.07
C ASP A 28 3.65 -16.35 1.85
N TYR A 29 2.79 -15.55 1.24
CA TYR A 29 2.09 -15.92 0.02
C TYR A 29 3.08 -16.25 -1.11
N SER A 30 4.09 -15.43 -1.30
CA SER A 30 5.12 -15.65 -2.33
C SER A 30 5.91 -16.94 -2.06
N ARG A 31 6.23 -17.21 -0.79
CA ARG A 31 6.92 -18.43 -0.41
C ARG A 31 6.10 -19.67 -0.72
N VAL A 32 4.81 -19.64 -0.41
CA VAL A 32 3.89 -20.74 -0.73
C VAL A 32 3.80 -20.96 -2.24
N CYS A 33 3.73 -19.88 -3.02
CA CYS A 33 3.74 -19.96 -4.48
C CYS A 33 5.01 -20.62 -5.00
N LYS A 34 6.17 -20.25 -4.46
CA LYS A 34 7.45 -20.83 -4.85
C LYS A 34 7.51 -22.33 -4.54
N GLU A 35 6.99 -22.74 -3.39
CA GLU A 35 6.94 -24.16 -3.01
C GLU A 35 6.03 -24.97 -3.93
N ARG A 36 4.94 -24.38 -4.39
CA ARG A 36 3.93 -25.05 -5.22
C ARG A 36 4.27 -25.06 -6.70
N THR A 37 4.83 -23.96 -7.21
CA THR A 37 5.04 -23.77 -8.65
C THR A 37 6.51 -23.66 -9.05
N GLY A 38 7.42 -23.54 -8.08
CA GLY A 38 8.85 -23.30 -8.34
C GLY A 38 9.20 -21.84 -8.54
N GLU A 39 8.21 -20.95 -8.64
CA GLU A 39 8.42 -19.53 -8.90
C GLU A 39 7.77 -18.69 -7.79
N PRO A 40 8.46 -17.62 -7.31
CA PRO A 40 7.84 -16.68 -6.36
C PRO A 40 6.72 -15.91 -7.02
N ALA A 41 5.82 -15.36 -6.19
CA ALA A 41 4.67 -14.61 -6.69
C ALA A 41 5.06 -13.25 -7.31
N TYR A 42 6.23 -12.72 -6.93
CA TYR A 42 6.72 -11.43 -7.42
C TYR A 42 8.25 -11.45 -7.50
N GLU A 43 8.81 -10.46 -8.19
CA GLU A 43 10.26 -10.31 -8.34
C GLU A 43 10.83 -9.41 -7.24
N HIS A 44 10.19 -8.27 -6.98
CA HIS A 44 10.60 -7.32 -5.95
C HIS A 44 9.41 -6.84 -5.14
N LEU A 45 9.66 -6.58 -3.86
CA LEU A 45 8.70 -6.00 -2.94
C LEU A 45 9.32 -4.77 -2.30
N ILE A 46 8.71 -3.61 -2.55
CA ILE A 46 9.17 -2.32 -2.03
C ILE A 46 8.05 -1.76 -1.17
N TYR A 47 8.39 -1.28 0.03
CA TYR A 47 7.39 -0.79 0.97
C TYR A 47 7.93 0.34 1.81
N ARG A 48 7.03 1.23 2.21
CA ARG A 48 7.37 2.34 3.09
C ARG A 48 6.14 2.86 3.83
N VAL A 49 6.39 3.44 5.01
CA VAL A 49 5.43 4.32 5.67
C VAL A 49 5.77 5.75 5.23
N LYS A 50 4.75 6.51 4.84
CA LYS A 50 4.95 7.88 4.39
C LYS A 50 5.54 8.72 5.51
N SER A 51 6.57 9.53 5.19
CA SER A 51 7.24 10.39 6.18
C SER A 51 6.29 11.46 6.72
N ILE A 52 6.59 11.97 7.90
CA ILE A 52 5.82 13.02 8.55
C ILE A 52 5.76 14.27 7.66
N ASP A 53 6.91 14.68 7.13
CA ASP A 53 7.01 15.88 6.30
C ASP A 53 6.21 15.74 5.01
N SER A 54 6.31 14.58 4.34
CA SER A 54 5.57 14.31 3.11
C SER A 54 4.06 14.30 3.36
N MET A 55 3.62 13.73 4.48
CA MET A 55 2.21 13.66 4.83
C MET A 55 1.66 15.04 5.15
N ASN A 56 2.40 15.84 5.92
CA ASN A 56 1.99 17.19 6.28
C ASN A 56 1.89 18.08 5.02
N GLU A 57 2.87 17.98 4.13
CA GLU A 57 2.85 18.69 2.86
C GLU A 57 1.63 18.32 2.02
N LYS A 58 1.30 17.02 1.95
CA LYS A 58 0.14 16.57 1.19
C LYS A 58 -1.16 17.08 1.80
N CYS A 59 -1.29 17.11 3.12
CA CYS A 59 -2.45 17.69 3.80
C CYS A 59 -2.63 19.15 3.39
N VAL A 60 -1.56 19.94 3.45
CA VAL A 60 -1.60 21.36 3.05
C VAL A 60 -2.00 21.51 1.59
N ARG A 61 -1.38 20.74 0.70
CA ARG A 61 -1.65 20.79 -0.74
C ARG A 61 -3.09 20.44 -1.08
N LYS A 62 -3.70 19.52 -0.33
CA LYS A 62 -5.10 19.09 -0.52
C LYS A 62 -6.11 19.94 0.24
N GLY A 63 -5.64 20.98 0.95
CA GLY A 63 -6.51 21.84 1.74
C GLY A 63 -7.09 21.18 2.97
N LEU A 64 -6.41 20.18 3.51
CA LEU A 64 -6.83 19.44 4.69
C LEU A 64 -6.06 19.89 5.93
N PRO A 65 -6.68 19.81 7.13
CA PRO A 65 -5.94 20.05 8.36
C PRO A 65 -4.76 19.09 8.50
N VAL A 66 -3.65 19.56 9.02
CA VAL A 66 -2.49 18.72 9.31
C VAL A 66 -2.77 17.95 10.60
N SER A 67 -3.30 16.73 10.45
CA SER A 67 -3.73 15.89 11.58
C SER A 67 -3.63 14.42 11.22
N ALA A 68 -3.68 13.55 12.25
CA ALA A 68 -3.75 12.11 12.05
C ALA A 68 -5.01 11.70 11.28
N ARG A 69 -6.14 12.36 11.55
CA ARG A 69 -7.41 12.07 10.87
C ARG A 69 -7.30 12.31 9.36
N SER A 70 -6.76 13.46 8.96
CA SER A 70 -6.55 13.77 7.53
C SER A 70 -5.62 12.76 6.90
N ALA A 71 -4.50 12.45 7.58
CA ALA A 71 -3.49 11.54 7.07
C ALA A 71 -4.02 10.11 6.92
N LEU A 72 -4.77 9.61 7.90
CA LEU A 72 -5.17 8.21 7.95
C LEU A 72 -6.52 7.93 7.31
N ARG A 73 -7.43 8.89 7.30
CA ARG A 73 -8.80 8.69 6.82
C ARG A 73 -9.09 9.37 5.49
N GLU A 74 -8.52 10.54 5.27
CA GLU A 74 -8.81 11.32 4.05
C GLU A 74 -7.87 11.00 2.91
N LEU A 75 -6.58 10.79 3.19
CA LEU A 75 -5.58 10.57 2.14
C LEU A 75 -5.37 9.10 1.77
N ASN A 76 -5.51 8.19 2.73
CA ASN A 76 -5.43 6.74 2.52
C ASN A 76 -4.12 6.24 1.90
N ASP A 77 -3.01 6.93 2.11
CA ASP A 77 -1.72 6.56 1.54
C ASP A 77 -0.56 6.59 2.56
N ALA A 78 -0.88 6.39 3.83
CA ALA A 78 0.11 6.36 4.90
C ALA A 78 1.13 5.22 4.70
N ILE A 79 0.69 4.09 4.16
CA ILE A 79 1.54 2.94 3.87
C ILE A 79 1.53 2.72 2.35
N GLY A 80 2.72 2.63 1.76
CA GLY A 80 2.88 2.31 0.36
C GLY A 80 3.59 0.97 0.19
N ILE A 81 3.00 0.07 -0.59
CA ILE A 81 3.59 -1.22 -0.92
C ILE A 81 3.58 -1.36 -2.44
N ARG A 82 4.74 -1.66 -3.01
CA ARG A 82 4.89 -1.89 -4.45
C ARG A 82 5.36 -3.32 -4.68
N ILE A 83 4.59 -4.06 -5.45
CA ILE A 83 4.91 -5.43 -5.84
C ILE A 83 5.30 -5.39 -7.32
N VAL A 84 6.54 -5.75 -7.61
CA VAL A 84 7.05 -5.77 -8.99
C VAL A 84 7.02 -7.21 -9.48
N CYS A 85 6.22 -7.47 -10.50
CA CYS A 85 6.05 -8.80 -11.08
C CYS A 85 6.72 -8.88 -12.45
N ARG A 86 7.21 -10.08 -12.80
CA ARG A 86 7.83 -10.35 -14.09
C ARG A 86 6.79 -10.40 -15.22
N PHE A 87 5.62 -10.97 -14.92
CA PHE A 87 4.56 -11.18 -15.90
C PHE A 87 3.26 -10.51 -15.45
N ILE A 88 2.45 -10.05 -16.42
CA ILE A 88 1.16 -9.40 -16.15
C ILE A 88 0.22 -10.33 -15.39
N ASP A 89 0.20 -11.62 -15.73
CA ASP A 89 -0.66 -12.59 -15.04
C ASP A 89 -0.35 -12.68 -13.55
N ASP A 90 0.92 -12.50 -13.16
CA ASP A 90 1.33 -12.51 -11.76
C ASP A 90 0.75 -11.32 -11.00
N ILE A 91 0.57 -10.19 -11.66
CA ILE A 91 -0.07 -9.01 -11.06
C ILE A 91 -1.50 -9.35 -10.64
N TYR A 92 -2.27 -9.97 -11.54
CA TYR A 92 -3.65 -10.35 -11.25
C TYR A 92 -3.73 -11.43 -10.19
N THR A 93 -2.80 -12.38 -10.17
CA THR A 93 -2.71 -13.42 -9.13
C THR A 93 -2.45 -12.79 -7.75
N ASN A 94 -1.53 -11.83 -7.66
CA ASN A 94 -1.27 -11.10 -6.41
C ASN A 94 -2.49 -10.30 -5.96
N LEU A 95 -3.23 -9.68 -6.90
CA LEU A 95 -4.46 -8.96 -6.58
C LEU A 95 -5.50 -9.87 -5.94
N GLU A 96 -5.70 -11.06 -6.49
CA GLU A 96 -6.65 -12.02 -5.93
C GLU A 96 -6.26 -12.43 -4.52
N ALA A 97 -4.95 -12.62 -4.27
CA ALA A 97 -4.45 -12.93 -2.93
C ALA A 97 -4.75 -11.81 -1.94
N ILE A 98 -4.51 -10.56 -2.35
CA ILE A 98 -4.76 -9.39 -1.50
C ILE A 98 -6.26 -9.24 -1.22
N ARG A 99 -7.11 -9.44 -2.23
CA ARG A 99 -8.56 -9.40 -2.06
C ARG A 99 -9.07 -10.45 -1.08
N SER A 100 -8.36 -11.57 -0.95
CA SER A 100 -8.74 -12.64 -0.02
C SER A 100 -8.34 -12.37 1.43
N PHE A 101 -7.51 -11.35 1.68
CA PHE A 101 -7.09 -11.03 3.04
C PHE A 101 -8.27 -10.47 3.85
N PRO A 102 -8.67 -11.15 4.95
CA PRO A 102 -9.87 -10.74 5.70
C PRO A 102 -9.72 -9.41 6.45
N PHE A 103 -8.49 -8.96 6.68
CA PHE A 103 -8.18 -7.72 7.38
C PHE A 103 -8.06 -6.51 6.45
N CYS A 104 -8.22 -6.70 5.14
CA CYS A 104 -8.10 -5.64 4.14
C CYS A 104 -9.42 -5.44 3.40
N ARG A 105 -9.71 -4.18 3.07
CA ARG A 105 -10.82 -3.83 2.20
C ARG A 105 -10.31 -2.88 1.12
N ILE A 106 -10.55 -3.23 -0.13
CA ILE A 106 -10.16 -2.38 -1.26
C ILE A 106 -11.26 -1.33 -1.45
N ILE A 107 -10.89 -0.05 -1.37
CA ILE A 107 -11.81 1.07 -1.55
C ILE A 107 -11.62 1.78 -2.89
N LYS A 108 -10.50 1.56 -3.57
CA LYS A 108 -10.22 2.20 -4.85
C LYS A 108 -9.25 1.35 -5.65
N GLU A 109 -9.50 1.24 -6.96
CA GLU A 109 -8.62 0.53 -7.89
C GLU A 109 -8.41 1.38 -9.14
N LYS A 110 -7.18 1.35 -9.69
CA LYS A 110 -6.84 1.95 -10.97
C LYS A 110 -6.04 0.95 -11.79
N ASP A 111 -6.60 0.52 -12.91
CA ASP A 111 -6.00 -0.48 -13.79
C ASP A 111 -5.32 0.21 -14.97
N TYR A 112 -3.99 0.36 -14.87
CA TYR A 112 -3.16 0.88 -15.95
C TYR A 112 -2.54 -0.23 -16.81
N ILE A 113 -3.00 -1.47 -16.63
CA ILE A 113 -2.59 -2.61 -17.46
C ILE A 113 -3.54 -2.73 -18.64
N SER A 114 -4.84 -2.75 -18.37
CA SER A 114 -5.88 -2.75 -19.41
C SER A 114 -6.01 -1.39 -20.09
N HIS A 115 -5.77 -0.31 -19.35
CA HIS A 115 -5.83 1.07 -19.82
C HIS A 115 -4.44 1.72 -19.70
N VAL A 116 -3.57 1.41 -20.68
CA VAL A 116 -2.18 1.88 -20.69
C VAL A 116 -2.15 3.40 -20.85
N LYS A 117 -1.33 4.08 -20.02
CA LYS A 117 -1.11 5.52 -20.16
C LYS A 117 -0.37 5.82 -21.47
N PRO A 118 -0.54 7.05 -22.03
CA PRO A 118 0.14 7.43 -23.29
C PRO A 118 1.66 7.26 -23.27
N ASN A 119 2.30 7.34 -22.09
CA ASN A 119 3.74 7.15 -21.95
C ASN A 119 4.16 5.67 -21.84
N GLY A 120 3.23 4.72 -22.01
CA GLY A 120 3.51 3.30 -21.91
C GLY A 120 3.56 2.75 -20.48
N TYR A 121 3.27 3.57 -19.48
CA TYR A 121 3.27 3.15 -18.09
C TYR A 121 2.18 2.11 -17.82
N ARG A 122 2.58 1.00 -17.20
CA ARG A 122 1.67 -0.10 -16.85
C ARG A 122 1.78 -0.42 -15.38
N SER A 123 0.65 -0.38 -14.69
CA SER A 123 0.58 -0.77 -13.28
C SER A 123 -0.87 -0.94 -12.84
N TYR A 124 -1.05 -1.54 -11.69
CA TYR A 124 -2.36 -1.66 -11.05
C TYR A 124 -2.25 -1.06 -9.66
N HIS A 125 -3.11 -0.09 -9.36
CA HIS A 125 -3.11 0.63 -8.08
C HIS A 125 -4.35 0.25 -7.28
N ILE A 126 -4.17 -0.09 -6.00
CA ILE A 126 -5.26 -0.36 -5.06
C ILE A 126 -5.05 0.43 -3.78
N SER A 127 -6.15 0.84 -3.19
CA SER A 127 -6.15 1.57 -1.92
C SER A 127 -7.12 0.92 -0.94
#